data_174145dc19e07425b26bd8f0b8168d23
#
_entry.id   174145dc19e07425b26bd8f0b8168d23
#
_cell.length_a   1.000
_cell.length_b   1.000
_cell.length_c   1.000
_cell.angle_alpha   90.00
_cell.angle_beta   90.00
_cell.angle_gamma   90.00
#
_symmetry.space_group_name_H-M   'P 1'
#
loop_
_entity.id
_entity.type
_entity.pdbx_description
1 polymer ?
#
loop_
_entity_poly.entity_id
_entity_poly.type
_entity_poly.pdbx_seq_one_letter_code
_entity_poly.pdbx_strand_id
1 'polypeptide(L)'
;MKKTIVLLLSFTMVLMFALASCGSGSDADVPDGDAGEEVVDYIDGAAYGYAGDDPAEAACYQYMAEVIGKEYESGEISIPTVQIVHVDYTPDDEILMYGDFWVENYNVNGDVLECVSGGNHPGVMHVSKADYTVTAFDQVADGSDFEDSAKELFGDHYDDFMAVYSDSDARDELRKITVSDYVNMNGLDINYYQDEGWDPVELYRN
;
A
#
# COMPACT_ATOMS: atom_id res chain seq x y z
N MET A 1 -34.46 -28.34 -8.00
CA MET A 1 -33.25 -29.19 -7.98
C MET A 1 -32.48 -28.91 -9.28
N LYS A 2 -31.44 -28.11 -9.24
CA LYS A 2 -30.43 -28.00 -10.32
C LYS A 2 -29.07 -27.90 -9.63
N LYS A 3 -28.25 -28.93 -9.79
CA LYS A 3 -26.89 -29.03 -9.26
C LYS A 3 -25.96 -28.30 -10.22
N THR A 4 -25.22 -27.30 -9.76
CA THR A 4 -24.14 -26.67 -10.50
C THR A 4 -22.84 -27.33 -10.08
N ILE A 5 -22.12 -27.91 -11.03
CA ILE A 5 -20.83 -28.57 -10.88
C ILE A 5 -19.78 -27.49 -11.03
N VAL A 6 -18.95 -27.30 -10.01
CA VAL A 6 -17.74 -26.46 -10.07
C VAL A 6 -16.59 -27.33 -10.53
N LEU A 7 -16.00 -26.97 -11.68
CA LEU A 7 -14.85 -27.64 -12.29
C LEU A 7 -13.57 -26.95 -11.79
N LEU A 8 -12.82 -27.64 -10.93
CA LEU A 8 -11.47 -27.23 -10.54
C LEU A 8 -10.49 -27.61 -11.65
N LEU A 9 -9.85 -26.64 -12.29
CA LEU A 9 -8.73 -26.87 -13.19
C LEU A 9 -7.43 -26.66 -12.41
N SER A 10 -6.77 -27.75 -12.04
CA SER A 10 -5.40 -27.72 -11.52
C SER A 10 -4.41 -27.71 -12.69
N PHE A 11 -3.61 -26.67 -12.79
CA PHE A 11 -2.53 -26.57 -13.76
C PHE A 11 -1.20 -26.90 -13.08
N THR A 12 -0.74 -28.13 -13.20
CA THR A 12 0.58 -28.55 -12.74
C THR A 12 1.57 -28.42 -13.92
N MET A 13 2.49 -27.47 -13.83
CA MET A 13 3.59 -27.33 -14.77
C MET A 13 4.84 -27.98 -14.18
N VAL A 14 5.18 -29.17 -14.65
CA VAL A 14 6.44 -29.88 -14.33
C VAL A 14 7.50 -29.39 -15.33
N LEU A 15 8.55 -28.75 -14.81
CA LEU A 15 9.75 -28.44 -15.61
C LEU A 15 10.86 -29.41 -15.22
N MET A 16 11.16 -30.39 -16.11
CA MET A 16 12.34 -31.25 -16.01
C MET A 16 13.55 -30.52 -16.62
N PHE A 17 14.60 -30.33 -15.82
CA PHE A 17 15.94 -30.08 -16.35
C PHE A 17 16.81 -31.32 -16.17
N ALA A 18 17.30 -31.82 -17.29
CA ALA A 18 18.23 -32.92 -17.39
C ALA A 18 19.66 -32.45 -17.10
N LEU A 19 20.33 -33.20 -16.20
CA LEU A 19 21.76 -33.06 -15.96
C LEU A 19 22.54 -33.99 -16.91
N ALA A 20 23.57 -33.47 -17.53
CA ALA A 20 24.70 -34.25 -17.98
C ALA A 20 25.94 -33.37 -18.01
N SER A 21 26.97 -33.65 -17.22
CA SER A 21 28.25 -34.11 -17.72
C SER A 21 29.35 -34.11 -16.66
N CYS A 22 30.10 -35.21 -16.61
CA CYS A 22 31.28 -35.46 -15.82
C CYS A 22 32.46 -34.53 -16.12
N GLY A 23 33.27 -34.25 -15.09
CA GLY A 23 34.65 -33.77 -15.20
C GLY A 23 35.33 -33.77 -13.84
N SER A 24 36.28 -34.73 -13.66
CA SER A 24 37.09 -34.95 -12.45
C SER A 24 38.21 -33.91 -12.32
N GLY A 25 38.53 -33.49 -11.09
CA GLY A 25 39.75 -32.75 -10.75
C GLY A 25 39.71 -32.25 -9.31
N SER A 26 40.59 -32.80 -8.50
CA SER A 26 40.91 -32.53 -7.11
C SER A 26 41.30 -31.08 -6.83
N ASP A 27 40.88 -30.50 -5.72
CA ASP A 27 41.66 -30.11 -4.52
C ASP A 27 40.77 -29.19 -3.63
N ALA A 28 40.96 -29.39 -2.34
CA ALA A 28 40.24 -28.72 -1.29
C ALA A 28 40.54 -27.21 -1.24
N ASP A 29 39.53 -26.40 -1.36
CA ASP A 29 39.48 -25.08 -0.72
C ASP A 29 38.08 -24.92 -0.13
N VAL A 30 38.04 -24.66 1.18
CA VAL A 30 36.83 -24.31 1.91
C VAL A 30 36.47 -22.91 1.50
N PRO A 31 35.36 -22.65 0.80
CA PRO A 31 34.91 -21.26 0.65
C PRO A 31 34.31 -20.84 2.00
N ASP A 32 34.93 -19.82 2.57
CA ASP A 32 34.32 -18.91 3.53
C ASP A 32 32.87 -18.68 3.13
N GLY A 33 31.95 -19.08 4.03
CA GLY A 33 30.54 -18.81 3.82
C GLY A 33 30.28 -17.31 3.92
N ASP A 34 30.36 -16.66 2.81
CA ASP A 34 29.63 -15.41 2.59
C ASP A 34 28.14 -15.79 2.67
N ALA A 35 27.57 -15.60 3.87
CA ALA A 35 26.12 -15.55 4.03
C ALA A 35 25.70 -14.29 3.25
N GLY A 36 25.42 -14.48 1.96
CA GLY A 36 24.79 -13.45 1.16
C GLY A 36 23.58 -12.98 1.94
N GLU A 37 23.62 -11.75 2.43
CA GLU A 37 22.42 -11.05 2.86
C GLU A 37 21.44 -11.18 1.69
N GLU A 38 20.35 -11.89 1.94
CA GLU A 38 19.23 -11.93 1.02
C GLU A 38 18.75 -10.49 0.92
N VAL A 39 19.10 -9.82 -0.17
CA VAL A 39 18.64 -8.46 -0.44
C VAL A 39 17.15 -8.58 -0.68
N VAL A 40 16.38 -8.30 0.36
CA VAL A 40 14.93 -8.13 0.22
C VAL A 40 14.74 -6.93 -0.70
N ASP A 41 14.13 -7.17 -1.85
CA ASP A 41 13.81 -6.13 -2.83
C ASP A 41 12.66 -5.30 -2.22
N TYR A 42 13.00 -4.22 -1.52
CA TYR A 42 12.02 -3.32 -0.93
C TYR A 42 11.15 -2.70 -2.04
N ILE A 43 9.86 -2.57 -1.74
CA ILE A 43 8.93 -1.82 -2.58
C ILE A 43 9.46 -0.40 -2.75
N ASP A 44 9.56 0.05 -4.01
CA ASP A 44 9.92 1.44 -4.29
C ASP A 44 8.74 2.36 -3.91
N GLY A 45 8.78 2.89 -2.69
CA GLY A 45 7.76 3.79 -2.17
C GLY A 45 7.57 5.05 -3.01
N ALA A 46 8.62 5.49 -3.73
CA ALA A 46 8.57 6.66 -4.61
C ALA A 46 7.50 6.51 -5.71
N ALA A 47 7.27 5.28 -6.20
CA ALA A 47 6.25 5.00 -7.21
C ALA A 47 4.82 5.31 -6.72
N TYR A 48 4.60 5.37 -5.40
CA TYR A 48 3.29 5.57 -4.78
C TYR A 48 3.19 6.87 -3.96
N GLY A 49 4.24 7.71 -3.96
CA GLY A 49 4.26 8.98 -3.22
C GLY A 49 4.70 8.86 -1.76
N TYR A 50 5.22 7.71 -1.34
CA TYR A 50 5.78 7.54 0.00
C TYR A 50 7.25 7.99 0.03
N ALA A 51 7.54 9.05 0.78
CA ALA A 51 8.88 9.64 0.89
C ALA A 51 9.72 9.04 2.03
N GLY A 52 9.16 8.12 2.83
CA GLY A 52 9.84 7.45 3.94
C GLY A 52 10.67 6.24 3.50
N ASP A 53 11.23 5.55 4.50
CA ASP A 53 12.10 4.39 4.34
C ASP A 53 11.56 3.11 5.04
N ASP A 54 10.34 3.15 5.62
CA ASP A 54 9.70 1.98 6.23
C ASP A 54 9.02 1.11 5.15
N PRO A 55 9.48 -0.14 4.94
CA PRO A 55 8.93 -1.00 3.90
C PRO A 55 7.50 -1.47 4.18
N ALA A 56 7.08 -1.56 5.45
CA ALA A 56 5.71 -1.93 5.79
C ALA A 56 4.73 -0.79 5.46
N GLU A 57 5.14 0.45 5.72
CA GLU A 57 4.35 1.63 5.34
C GLU A 57 4.30 1.78 3.81
N ALA A 58 5.43 1.58 3.10
CA ALA A 58 5.46 1.56 1.64
C ALA A 58 4.50 0.52 1.05
N ALA A 59 4.39 -0.66 1.67
CA ALA A 59 3.44 -1.70 1.27
C ALA A 59 1.98 -1.25 1.43
N CYS A 60 1.65 -0.46 2.46
CA CYS A 60 0.32 0.11 2.62
C CYS A 60 -0.01 1.08 1.47
N TYR A 61 0.92 1.96 1.09
CA TYR A 61 0.76 2.85 -0.08
C TYR A 61 0.53 2.06 -1.37
N GLN A 62 1.36 1.04 -1.63
CA GLN A 62 1.19 0.18 -2.79
C GLN A 62 -0.18 -0.48 -2.80
N TYR A 63 -0.59 -1.08 -1.69
CA TYR A 63 -1.87 -1.79 -1.59
C TYR A 63 -3.06 -0.84 -1.84
N MET A 64 -3.03 0.35 -1.26
CA MET A 64 -4.06 1.35 -1.49
C MET A 64 -4.14 1.76 -2.96
N ALA A 65 -3.03 2.02 -3.63
CA ALA A 65 -3.03 2.40 -5.05
C ALA A 65 -3.41 1.25 -5.98
N GLU A 66 -2.86 0.04 -5.77
CA GLU A 66 -2.97 -1.06 -6.73
C GLU A 66 -4.17 -1.99 -6.49
N VAL A 67 -4.70 -2.02 -5.27
CA VAL A 67 -5.85 -2.87 -4.93
C VAL A 67 -7.08 -2.01 -4.69
N ILE A 68 -7.06 -1.16 -3.66
CA ILE A 68 -8.24 -0.36 -3.27
C ILE A 68 -8.58 0.70 -4.33
N GLY A 69 -7.59 1.42 -4.88
CA GLY A 69 -7.80 2.42 -5.92
C GLY A 69 -8.49 1.87 -7.19
N LYS A 70 -8.31 0.57 -7.46
CA LYS A 70 -8.95 -0.10 -8.61
C LYS A 70 -10.43 -0.46 -8.37
N GLU A 71 -10.93 -0.35 -7.16
CA GLU A 71 -12.35 -0.53 -6.85
C GLU A 71 -13.19 0.70 -7.22
N TYR A 72 -12.55 1.83 -7.46
CA TYR A 72 -13.14 3.10 -7.86
C TYR A 72 -13.09 3.34 -9.37
N GLU A 73 -13.76 4.40 -9.83
CA GLU A 73 -13.61 4.88 -11.20
C GLU A 73 -12.12 5.18 -11.48
N SER A 74 -11.58 4.62 -12.55
CA SER A 74 -10.15 4.73 -12.86
C SER A 74 -9.78 6.13 -13.29
N GLY A 75 -8.70 6.66 -12.70
CA GLY A 75 -7.95 7.80 -13.21
C GLY A 75 -6.69 7.37 -13.95
N GLU A 76 -5.91 8.35 -14.41
CA GLU A 76 -4.58 8.13 -14.99
C GLU A 76 -3.54 7.85 -13.90
N ILE A 77 -3.74 8.39 -12.69
CA ILE A 77 -2.85 8.28 -11.52
C ILE A 77 -3.68 7.96 -10.29
N SER A 78 -3.20 7.04 -9.46
CA SER A 78 -3.78 6.70 -8.15
C SER A 78 -2.78 7.08 -7.07
N ILE A 79 -3.15 7.99 -6.16
CA ILE A 79 -2.27 8.49 -5.10
C ILE A 79 -2.91 8.20 -3.75
N PRO A 80 -2.29 7.35 -2.92
CA PRO A 80 -2.75 7.11 -1.55
C PRO A 80 -2.31 8.22 -0.61
N THR A 81 -3.10 8.41 0.45
CA THR A 81 -2.72 9.19 1.64
C THR A 81 -2.89 8.28 2.85
N VAL A 82 -1.80 7.91 3.49
CA VAL A 82 -1.77 6.95 4.60
C VAL A 82 -1.41 7.66 5.90
N GLN A 83 -2.27 7.50 6.90
CA GLN A 83 -2.08 8.08 8.21
C GLN A 83 -2.04 6.96 9.27
N ILE A 84 -0.83 6.60 9.70
CA ILE A 84 -0.63 5.52 10.67
C ILE A 84 -0.95 6.01 12.09
N VAL A 85 -1.81 5.28 12.79
CA VAL A 85 -2.21 5.51 14.19
C VAL A 85 -1.32 4.70 15.12
N HIS A 86 -1.10 3.43 14.80
CA HIS A 86 -0.30 2.51 15.61
C HIS A 86 0.30 1.41 14.75
N VAL A 87 1.46 0.89 15.16
CA VAL A 87 2.11 -0.27 14.52
C VAL A 87 2.38 -1.32 15.59
N ASP A 88 1.91 -2.55 15.38
CA ASP A 88 2.18 -3.69 16.25
C ASP A 88 3.11 -4.70 15.55
N TYR A 89 4.33 -4.83 16.07
CA TYR A 89 5.35 -5.78 15.61
C TYR A 89 5.33 -7.09 16.41
N THR A 90 4.41 -7.27 17.37
CA THR A 90 4.42 -8.43 18.27
C THR A 90 4.03 -9.76 17.62
N PRO A 91 3.16 -9.85 16.59
CA PRO A 91 2.93 -11.10 15.88
C PRO A 91 4.22 -11.62 15.23
N ASP A 92 4.37 -12.94 15.18
CA ASP A 92 5.64 -13.58 14.72
C ASP A 92 5.89 -13.35 13.21
N ASP A 93 4.84 -13.44 12.38
CA ASP A 93 4.97 -13.48 10.92
C ASP A 93 4.47 -12.22 10.21
N GLU A 94 3.83 -11.29 10.95
CA GLU A 94 3.21 -10.10 10.38
C GLU A 94 3.44 -8.83 11.21
N ILE A 95 3.20 -7.69 10.59
CA ILE A 95 3.16 -6.36 11.19
C ILE A 95 1.72 -5.87 11.04
N LEU A 96 1.09 -5.42 12.12
CA LEU A 96 -0.24 -4.83 12.06
C LEU A 96 -0.14 -3.31 11.97
N MET A 97 -0.61 -2.76 10.84
CA MET A 97 -0.59 -1.33 10.55
C MET A 97 -2.00 -0.77 10.76
N TYR A 98 -2.21 -0.13 11.90
CA TYR A 98 -3.47 0.53 12.25
C TYR A 98 -3.47 1.94 11.69
N GLY A 99 -4.47 2.31 10.90
CA GLY A 99 -4.45 3.61 10.25
C GLY A 99 -5.77 4.09 9.67
N ASP A 100 -5.71 5.30 9.16
CA ASP A 100 -6.70 5.93 8.30
C ASP A 100 -6.10 6.00 6.89
N PHE A 101 -6.63 5.16 5.99
CA PHE A 101 -6.08 4.95 4.66
C PHE A 101 -7.00 5.57 3.62
N TRP A 102 -6.46 6.48 2.82
CA TRP A 102 -7.15 7.12 1.72
C TRP A 102 -6.51 6.76 0.39
N VAL A 103 -7.28 6.79 -0.67
CA VAL A 103 -6.77 6.76 -2.02
C VAL A 103 -7.65 7.62 -2.92
N GLU A 104 -7.04 8.45 -3.74
CA GLU A 104 -7.70 9.23 -4.76
C GLU A 104 -7.12 8.92 -6.13
N ASN A 105 -8.02 8.78 -7.11
CA ASN A 105 -7.69 8.62 -8.52
C ASN A 105 -7.81 9.98 -9.23
N TYR A 106 -6.82 10.32 -10.03
CA TYR A 106 -6.72 11.61 -10.69
C TYR A 106 -6.56 11.45 -12.20
N ASN A 107 -7.14 12.38 -12.95
CA ASN A 107 -6.79 12.65 -14.34
C ASN A 107 -5.86 13.85 -14.43
N VAL A 108 -4.98 13.86 -15.44
CA VAL A 108 -4.07 14.99 -15.69
C VAL A 108 -4.72 15.96 -16.66
N ASN A 109 -4.92 17.21 -16.21
CA ASN A 109 -5.42 18.29 -17.05
C ASN A 109 -4.45 19.48 -17.01
N GLY A 110 -3.56 19.55 -17.99
CA GLY A 110 -2.49 20.55 -18.01
C GLY A 110 -1.52 20.34 -16.84
N ASP A 111 -1.48 21.30 -15.91
CA ASP A 111 -0.67 21.25 -14.69
C ASP A 111 -1.50 20.97 -13.42
N VAL A 112 -2.70 20.43 -13.58
CA VAL A 112 -3.65 20.09 -12.50
C VAL A 112 -3.92 18.59 -12.48
N LEU A 113 -3.90 17.98 -11.30
CA LEU A 113 -4.46 16.66 -11.03
C LEU A 113 -5.94 16.83 -10.63
N GLU A 114 -6.86 16.45 -11.51
CA GLU A 114 -8.30 16.49 -11.24
C GLU A 114 -8.73 15.17 -10.60
N CYS A 115 -9.20 15.22 -9.35
CA CYS A 115 -9.72 14.06 -8.65
C CYS A 115 -11.02 13.59 -9.28
N VAL A 116 -11.06 12.31 -9.70
CA VAL A 116 -12.24 11.72 -10.34
C VAL A 116 -12.97 10.75 -9.41
N SER A 117 -12.27 10.13 -8.48
CA SER A 117 -12.86 9.18 -7.54
C SER A 117 -11.88 8.89 -6.40
N GLY A 118 -12.36 8.22 -5.37
CA GLY A 118 -11.55 7.80 -4.24
C GLY A 118 -12.37 7.59 -3.00
N GLY A 119 -11.71 7.24 -1.90
CA GLY A 119 -12.39 7.01 -0.63
C GLY A 119 -11.46 6.78 0.54
N ASN A 120 -12.10 6.71 1.68
CA ASN A 120 -11.50 6.48 2.99
C ASN A 120 -11.74 5.04 3.46
N HIS A 121 -10.71 4.41 3.95
CA HIS A 121 -10.71 3.02 4.41
C HIS A 121 -9.97 2.90 5.75
N PRO A 122 -10.54 3.36 6.87
CA PRO A 122 -9.90 3.15 8.17
C PRO A 122 -9.89 1.68 8.54
N GLY A 123 -8.80 1.21 9.17
CA GLY A 123 -8.70 -0.21 9.53
C GLY A 123 -7.32 -0.66 9.94
N VAL A 124 -7.07 -1.96 9.77
CA VAL A 124 -5.80 -2.62 10.09
C VAL A 124 -5.31 -3.42 8.89
N MET A 125 -4.17 -3.03 8.34
CA MET A 125 -3.48 -3.82 7.32
C MET A 125 -2.52 -4.80 7.96
N HIS A 126 -2.54 -6.04 7.48
CA HIS A 126 -1.64 -7.12 7.86
C HIS A 126 -0.50 -7.20 6.86
N VAL A 127 0.70 -6.83 7.26
CA VAL A 127 1.88 -6.81 6.39
C VAL A 127 2.80 -7.96 6.76
N SER A 128 3.09 -8.85 5.80
CA SER A 128 4.02 -9.97 5.98
C SER A 128 5.43 -9.47 6.32
N LYS A 129 6.06 -10.03 7.36
CA LYS A 129 7.46 -9.74 7.70
C LYS A 129 8.46 -10.35 6.72
N ALA A 130 8.03 -11.33 5.91
CA ALA A 130 8.93 -12.04 5.01
C ALA A 130 9.25 -11.23 3.74
N ASP A 131 8.26 -10.47 3.24
CA ASP A 131 8.36 -9.82 1.93
C ASP A 131 7.66 -8.45 1.86
N TYR A 132 7.18 -7.95 3.00
CA TYR A 132 6.46 -6.68 3.11
C TYR A 132 5.24 -6.57 2.17
N THR A 133 4.52 -7.68 1.95
CA THR A 133 3.26 -7.65 1.21
C THR A 133 2.07 -7.52 2.16
N VAL A 134 1.04 -6.76 1.78
CA VAL A 134 -0.23 -6.74 2.51
C VAL A 134 -0.99 -8.03 2.21
N THR A 135 -1.22 -8.83 3.24
CA THR A 135 -1.87 -10.15 3.14
C THR A 135 -3.36 -10.11 3.47
N ALA A 136 -3.79 -9.13 4.27
CA ALA A 136 -5.18 -8.88 4.63
C ALA A 136 -5.39 -7.40 4.99
N PHE A 137 -6.63 -6.93 4.88
CA PHE A 137 -7.04 -5.62 5.31
C PHE A 137 -8.41 -5.69 5.99
N ASP A 138 -8.41 -5.56 7.31
CA ASP A 138 -9.61 -5.50 8.13
C ASP A 138 -10.08 -4.05 8.20
N GLN A 139 -11.21 -3.76 7.54
CA GLN A 139 -11.74 -2.40 7.43
C GLN A 139 -12.84 -2.14 8.48
N VAL A 140 -12.91 -0.91 8.97
CA VAL A 140 -14.03 -0.43 9.76
C VAL A 140 -15.30 -0.42 8.90
N ALA A 141 -16.41 -0.90 9.45
CA ALA A 141 -17.68 -0.92 8.75
C ALA A 141 -18.27 0.49 8.60
N ASP A 142 -18.96 0.72 7.48
CA ASP A 142 -19.61 1.99 7.20
C ASP A 142 -20.96 2.17 7.96
N GLY A 143 -21.40 3.43 8.06
CA GLY A 143 -22.74 3.77 8.51
C GLY A 143 -22.96 3.54 10.00
N SER A 144 -24.07 2.84 10.35
CA SER A 144 -24.46 2.63 11.75
C SER A 144 -23.51 1.74 12.55
N ASP A 145 -22.73 0.93 11.88
CA ASP A 145 -21.84 -0.03 12.52
C ASP A 145 -20.40 0.49 12.66
N PHE A 146 -20.13 1.73 12.20
CA PHE A 146 -18.82 2.37 12.21
C PHE A 146 -18.21 2.40 13.62
N GLU A 147 -18.91 2.94 14.60
CA GLU A 147 -18.36 3.13 15.95
C GLU A 147 -18.03 1.80 16.63
N ASP A 148 -18.91 0.81 16.49
CA ASP A 148 -18.73 -0.50 17.14
C ASP A 148 -17.58 -1.27 16.49
N SER A 149 -17.50 -1.29 15.14
CA SER A 149 -16.41 -1.94 14.42
C SER A 149 -15.07 -1.24 14.60
N ALA A 150 -15.05 0.10 14.67
CA ALA A 150 -13.83 0.85 14.96
C ALA A 150 -13.30 0.56 16.36
N LYS A 151 -14.18 0.48 17.38
CA LYS A 151 -13.78 0.08 18.73
C LYS A 151 -13.26 -1.35 18.80
N GLU A 152 -13.87 -2.27 18.04
CA GLU A 152 -13.42 -3.65 17.97
C GLU A 152 -12.03 -3.76 17.33
N LEU A 153 -11.81 -3.10 16.19
CA LEU A 153 -10.54 -3.16 15.44
C LEU A 153 -9.41 -2.42 16.14
N PHE A 154 -9.64 -1.19 16.60
CA PHE A 154 -8.58 -0.36 17.18
C PHE A 154 -8.33 -0.64 18.66
N GLY A 155 -9.29 -1.22 19.39
CA GLY A 155 -9.14 -1.59 20.80
C GLY A 155 -8.65 -0.42 21.67
N ASP A 156 -7.49 -0.60 22.31
CA ASP A 156 -6.88 0.44 23.18
C ASP A 156 -6.42 1.68 22.40
N HIS A 157 -6.32 1.61 21.07
CA HIS A 157 -5.92 2.71 20.17
C HIS A 157 -7.11 3.46 19.56
N TYR A 158 -8.34 3.14 19.98
CA TYR A 158 -9.56 3.76 19.43
C TYR A 158 -9.59 5.28 19.59
N ASP A 159 -9.19 5.79 20.75
CA ASP A 159 -9.19 7.24 21.01
C ASP A 159 -8.13 7.96 20.15
N ASP A 160 -6.97 7.34 19.92
CA ASP A 160 -5.92 7.86 19.03
C ASP A 160 -6.41 7.85 17.58
N PHE A 161 -7.07 6.76 17.15
CA PHE A 161 -7.71 6.68 15.85
C PHE A 161 -8.74 7.80 15.65
N MET A 162 -9.65 8.00 16.61
CA MET A 162 -10.68 9.03 16.50
C MET A 162 -10.10 10.45 16.46
N ALA A 163 -8.97 10.69 17.14
CA ALA A 163 -8.26 11.97 17.08
C ALA A 163 -7.73 12.23 15.66
N VAL A 164 -7.14 11.22 15.02
CA VAL A 164 -6.67 11.28 13.62
C VAL A 164 -7.84 11.41 12.65
N TYR A 165 -8.82 10.53 12.74
CA TYR A 165 -9.97 10.44 11.83
C TYR A 165 -10.82 11.72 11.79
N SER A 166 -10.94 12.43 12.92
CA SER A 166 -11.74 13.66 13.03
C SER A 166 -11.00 14.94 12.64
N ASP A 167 -9.67 14.88 12.44
CA ASP A 167 -8.86 16.05 12.08
C ASP A 167 -8.77 16.23 10.56
N SER A 168 -9.80 16.84 9.98
CA SER A 168 -9.85 17.10 8.54
C SER A 168 -8.74 18.02 8.05
N ASP A 169 -8.31 19.00 8.86
CA ASP A 169 -7.29 19.96 8.45
C ASP A 169 -5.92 19.26 8.35
N ALA A 170 -5.59 18.38 9.31
CA ALA A 170 -4.37 17.58 9.28
C ALA A 170 -4.37 16.60 8.09
N ARG A 171 -5.52 15.98 7.80
CA ARG A 171 -5.66 15.07 6.64
C ARG A 171 -5.47 15.82 5.33
N ASP A 172 -6.11 16.97 5.14
CA ASP A 172 -6.00 17.77 3.91
C ASP A 172 -4.56 18.24 3.68
N GLU A 173 -3.86 18.62 4.76
CA GLU A 173 -2.43 18.96 4.69
C GLU A 173 -1.57 17.73 4.34
N LEU A 174 -1.83 16.57 4.96
CA LEU A 174 -1.10 15.34 4.62
C LEU A 174 -1.34 14.92 3.17
N ARG A 175 -2.59 15.00 2.66
CA ARG A 175 -2.90 14.76 1.25
C ARG A 175 -2.08 15.68 0.35
N LYS A 176 -2.04 16.97 0.66
CA LYS A 176 -1.24 17.93 -0.10
C LYS A 176 0.25 17.57 -0.12
N ILE A 177 0.81 17.18 1.03
CA ILE A 177 2.20 16.71 1.14
C ILE A 177 2.41 15.48 0.27
N THR A 178 1.58 14.45 0.42
CA THR A 178 1.71 13.18 -0.32
C THR A 178 1.59 13.37 -1.84
N VAL A 179 0.62 14.17 -2.30
CA VAL A 179 0.48 14.50 -3.72
C VAL A 179 1.70 15.28 -4.23
N SER A 180 2.22 16.21 -3.42
CA SER A 180 3.44 16.95 -3.76
C SER A 180 4.66 16.03 -3.87
N ASP A 181 4.82 15.10 -2.93
CA ASP A 181 5.91 14.12 -2.94
C ASP A 181 5.80 13.22 -4.17
N TYR A 182 4.61 12.70 -4.48
CA TYR A 182 4.37 11.92 -5.69
C TYR A 182 4.79 12.67 -6.95
N VAL A 183 4.34 13.90 -7.10
CA VAL A 183 4.64 14.75 -8.27
C VAL A 183 6.15 15.05 -8.38
N ASN A 184 6.80 15.42 -7.26
CA ASN A 184 8.22 15.75 -7.23
C ASN A 184 9.10 14.53 -7.48
N MET A 185 8.82 13.38 -6.84
CA MET A 185 9.58 12.15 -6.99
C MET A 185 9.47 11.55 -8.39
N ASN A 186 8.32 11.69 -9.05
CA ASN A 186 8.11 11.22 -10.42
C ASN A 186 8.46 12.29 -11.48
N GLY A 187 8.94 13.48 -11.08
CA GLY A 187 9.35 14.55 -12.01
C GLY A 187 8.22 15.06 -12.90
N LEU A 188 6.98 15.09 -12.39
CA LEU A 188 5.82 15.54 -13.14
C LEU A 188 5.73 17.07 -13.15
N ASP A 189 5.29 17.64 -14.27
CA ASP A 189 5.05 19.09 -14.42
C ASP A 189 3.63 19.45 -13.99
N ILE A 190 3.32 19.16 -12.74
CA ILE A 190 2.02 19.39 -12.10
C ILE A 190 2.21 20.40 -10.97
N ASN A 191 1.33 21.40 -10.86
CA ASN A 191 1.42 22.43 -9.84
C ASN A 191 0.24 22.43 -8.88
N TYR A 192 -0.87 21.78 -9.23
CA TYR A 192 -2.11 21.81 -8.47
C TYR A 192 -2.75 20.43 -8.44
N TYR A 193 -3.60 20.18 -7.41
CA TYR A 193 -4.65 19.18 -7.46
C TYR A 193 -6.00 19.84 -7.23
N GLN A 194 -7.09 19.22 -7.68
CA GLN A 194 -8.43 19.79 -7.59
C GLN A 194 -9.49 18.71 -7.41
N ASP A 195 -10.39 18.91 -6.46
CA ASP A 195 -11.61 18.13 -6.34
C ASP A 195 -12.75 18.81 -7.14
N GLU A 196 -13.72 18.03 -7.60
CA GLU A 196 -14.84 18.54 -8.37
C GLU A 196 -15.61 19.65 -7.61
N GLY A 197 -15.72 20.82 -8.21
CA GLY A 197 -16.44 21.95 -7.65
C GLY A 197 -15.69 22.78 -6.61
N TRP A 198 -14.40 22.50 -6.37
CA TRP A 198 -13.53 23.24 -5.47
C TRP A 198 -12.44 23.99 -6.22
N ASP A 199 -11.86 24.99 -5.57
CA ASP A 199 -10.70 25.71 -6.13
C ASP A 199 -9.46 24.79 -6.13
N PRO A 200 -8.54 24.91 -7.13
CA PRO A 200 -7.31 24.16 -7.15
C PRO A 200 -6.42 24.44 -5.93
N VAL A 201 -5.82 23.39 -5.37
CA VAL A 201 -4.87 23.46 -4.27
C VAL A 201 -3.44 23.44 -4.84
N GLU A 202 -2.65 24.48 -4.54
CA GLU A 202 -1.26 24.58 -4.98
C GLU A 202 -0.37 23.57 -4.23
N LEU A 203 0.43 22.79 -4.99
CA LEU A 203 1.36 21.79 -4.47
C LEU A 203 2.68 22.42 -3.98
N TYR A 204 3.36 21.74 -3.07
CA TYR A 204 4.72 22.05 -2.68
C TYR A 204 5.70 21.63 -3.77
N ARG A 205 6.52 22.56 -4.26
CA ARG A 205 7.52 22.28 -5.29
C ARG A 205 8.93 22.38 -4.71
N ASN A 206 9.79 21.41 -5.02
CA ASN A 206 11.20 21.37 -4.62
C ASN A 206 12.10 22.07 -5.65
#